data_c5b580a32832573e84e101cae51bc2bf
#
_entry.id   c5b580a32832573e84e101cae51bc2bf
#
_cell.length_a   1.000
_cell.length_b   1.000
_cell.length_c   1.000
_cell.angle_alpha   90.00
_cell.angle_beta   90.00
_cell.angle_gamma   90.00
#
_symmetry.space_group_name_H-M   'P 1'
#
loop_
_entity.id
_entity.type
_entity.pdbx_description
1 polymer ?
#
loop_
_entity_poly.entity_id
_entity_poly.type
_entity_poly.pdbx_seq_one_letter_code
_entity_poly.pdbx_strand_id
1 'polypeptide(L)'
;HLSLRRQRQMCIRDRVYGFYDECMQKYGSANVWKSCCQVFDYLNIAAIIDGRVLCVHGGLSPEICSLDQVRTITRVQEVPHEGPFCDLMWSDPEDIDTWSVSPRGAGWLFGNLVTQEFNHLNGLELIARAHQLVQEGFKMMHDDNIVTVWSAPNYCYRCGNVASVFQVGDLLDTPARPEADREAQDDTQGEPKSHSRFGPSNFKIFDAVPDQDRMLPARNPASQYFL
;
A
#
# COMPACT_ATOMS: atom_id res chain seq x y z
N HIS A 1 -7.73 -5.74 -3.37
CA HIS A 1 -7.31 -6.00 -4.77
C HIS A 1 -6.66 -4.82 -5.52
N LEU A 2 -6.82 -3.58 -5.05
CA LEU A 2 -6.16 -2.41 -5.65
C LEU A 2 -4.63 -2.45 -5.47
N SER A 3 -4.14 -2.94 -4.33
CA SER A 3 -2.70 -2.97 -4.03
C SER A 3 -1.93 -3.95 -4.92
N LEU A 4 -2.43 -5.17 -5.12
CA LEU A 4 -1.81 -6.17 -6.00
C LEU A 4 -1.73 -5.72 -7.47
N ARG A 5 -2.76 -5.00 -7.93
CA ARG A 5 -2.78 -4.51 -9.31
C ARG A 5 -1.72 -3.43 -9.53
N ARG A 6 -1.48 -2.54 -8.53
CA ARG A 6 -0.48 -1.49 -8.67
C ARG A 6 0.94 -1.95 -8.39
N GLN A 7 1.16 -2.87 -7.48
CA GLN A 7 2.48 -3.49 -7.31
C GLN A 7 2.93 -4.16 -8.62
N ARG A 8 2.02 -4.85 -9.31
CA ARG A 8 2.28 -5.36 -10.66
C ARG A 8 2.53 -4.23 -11.66
N GLN A 9 1.85 -3.10 -11.56
CA GLN A 9 2.06 -1.94 -12.44
C GLN A 9 3.47 -1.37 -12.31
N MET A 10 3.97 -1.16 -11.08
CA MET A 10 5.32 -0.67 -10.83
C MET A 10 6.41 -1.61 -11.37
N CYS A 11 6.28 -2.91 -11.07
CA CYS A 11 7.26 -3.91 -11.48
C CYS A 11 7.12 -4.36 -12.93
N ILE A 12 5.97 -4.13 -13.55
CA ILE A 12 5.61 -4.70 -14.87
C ILE A 12 5.98 -3.75 -16.01
N ARG A 13 5.90 -2.43 -15.77
CA ARG A 13 6.29 -1.44 -16.79
C ARG A 13 7.78 -1.42 -17.00
N ASP A 14 8.54 -1.53 -15.94
CA ASP A 14 9.98 -1.68 -16.04
C ASP A 14 10.30 -3.05 -16.62
N ARG A 15 10.92 -3.12 -17.75
CA ARG A 15 11.43 -4.35 -18.36
C ARG A 15 12.35 -5.14 -17.43
N VAL A 16 12.81 -4.49 -16.37
CA VAL A 16 13.72 -4.99 -15.34
C VAL A 16 13.14 -6.16 -14.52
N TYR A 17 11.81 -6.26 -14.37
CA TYR A 17 11.18 -7.23 -13.45
C TYR A 17 10.56 -8.46 -14.13
N GLY A 18 10.92 -8.71 -15.39
CA GLY A 18 10.64 -9.99 -16.06
C GLY A 18 9.25 -10.15 -16.68
N PHE A 19 8.26 -9.27 -16.43
CA PHE A 19 6.93 -9.42 -17.03
C PHE A 19 6.95 -9.25 -18.58
N TYR A 20 7.79 -8.35 -19.08
CA TYR A 20 8.00 -8.22 -20.51
C TYR A 20 8.55 -9.53 -21.09
N ASP A 21 9.57 -10.10 -20.45
CA ASP A 21 10.22 -11.33 -20.88
C ASP A 21 9.25 -12.53 -20.76
N GLU A 22 8.44 -12.57 -19.69
CA GLU A 22 7.38 -13.57 -19.54
C GLU A 22 6.34 -13.48 -20.67
N CYS A 23 5.92 -12.26 -21.04
CA CYS A 23 5.02 -12.07 -22.17
C CYS A 23 5.66 -12.51 -23.49
N MET A 24 6.93 -12.18 -23.71
CA MET A 24 7.66 -12.59 -24.90
C MET A 24 7.81 -14.11 -24.98
N GLN A 25 8.16 -14.75 -23.87
CA GLN A 25 8.30 -16.20 -23.80
C GLN A 25 6.97 -16.93 -24.04
N LYS A 26 5.89 -16.42 -23.45
CA LYS A 26 4.59 -17.10 -23.45
C LYS A 26 3.77 -16.86 -24.71
N TYR A 27 3.87 -15.66 -25.28
CA TYR A 27 3.04 -15.22 -26.41
C TYR A 27 3.85 -14.89 -27.67
N GLY A 28 5.18 -14.90 -27.62
CA GLY A 28 6.04 -14.56 -28.74
C GLY A 28 5.91 -13.09 -29.22
N SER A 29 5.28 -12.23 -28.41
CA SER A 29 4.96 -10.85 -28.82
C SER A 29 4.90 -9.90 -27.63
N ALA A 30 5.38 -8.68 -27.80
CA ALA A 30 5.24 -7.58 -26.85
C ALA A 30 3.81 -7.00 -26.78
N ASN A 31 2.88 -7.42 -27.62
CA ASN A 31 1.54 -6.81 -27.69
C ASN A 31 0.75 -7.02 -26.40
N VAL A 32 0.86 -8.20 -25.77
CA VAL A 32 0.20 -8.47 -24.49
C VAL A 32 0.73 -7.54 -23.39
N TRP A 33 2.05 -7.38 -23.31
CA TRP A 33 2.68 -6.44 -22.38
C TRP A 33 2.20 -5.01 -22.63
N LYS A 34 2.19 -4.53 -23.88
CA LYS A 34 1.70 -3.19 -24.23
C LYS A 34 0.23 -2.99 -23.83
N SER A 35 -0.64 -3.98 -24.10
CA SER A 35 -2.05 -3.90 -23.73
C SER A 35 -2.24 -3.84 -22.22
N CYS A 36 -1.46 -4.61 -21.46
CA CYS A 36 -1.47 -4.53 -20.00
C CYS A 36 -1.02 -3.14 -19.50
N CYS A 37 0.06 -2.57 -20.07
CA CYS A 37 0.52 -1.24 -19.71
C CYS A 37 -0.55 -0.18 -19.98
N GLN A 38 -1.27 -0.26 -21.11
CA GLN A 38 -2.40 0.63 -21.39
C GLN A 38 -3.51 0.54 -20.35
N VAL A 39 -3.85 -0.67 -19.89
CA VAL A 39 -4.84 -0.86 -18.81
C VAL A 39 -4.34 -0.23 -17.50
N PHE A 40 -3.06 -0.36 -17.19
CA PHE A 40 -2.48 0.18 -15.96
C PHE A 40 -2.56 1.71 -15.89
N ASP A 41 -2.48 2.41 -17.01
CA ASP A 41 -2.62 3.86 -17.07
C ASP A 41 -3.97 4.35 -16.54
N TYR A 42 -5.01 3.53 -16.66
CA TYR A 42 -6.37 3.84 -16.20
C TYR A 42 -6.66 3.35 -14.78
N LEU A 43 -5.74 2.69 -14.09
CA LEU A 43 -5.95 2.27 -12.71
C LEU A 43 -5.96 3.47 -11.76
N ASN A 44 -6.81 3.41 -10.74
CA ASN A 44 -6.89 4.45 -9.71
C ASN A 44 -5.60 4.51 -8.88
N ILE A 45 -5.14 5.72 -8.56
CA ILE A 45 -3.96 5.97 -7.72
C ILE A 45 -4.29 5.70 -6.26
N ALA A 46 -5.48 6.13 -5.82
CA ALA A 46 -5.98 5.96 -4.47
C ALA A 46 -7.49 5.69 -4.50
N ALA A 47 -8.04 5.28 -3.37
CA ALA A 47 -9.47 5.15 -3.15
C ALA A 47 -9.81 5.59 -1.72
N ILE A 48 -11.02 6.14 -1.54
CA ILE A 48 -11.57 6.47 -0.23
C ILE A 48 -12.76 5.55 0.03
N ILE A 49 -12.80 4.96 1.22
CA ILE A 49 -13.92 4.15 1.69
C ILE A 49 -14.67 4.96 2.74
N ASP A 50 -15.94 5.24 2.48
CA ASP A 50 -16.89 5.95 3.37
C ASP A 50 -16.39 7.31 3.88
N GLY A 51 -15.50 7.98 3.13
CA GLY A 51 -14.88 9.23 3.57
C GLY A 51 -13.90 9.09 4.74
N ARG A 52 -13.57 7.89 5.19
CA ARG A 52 -12.88 7.58 6.45
C ARG A 52 -11.57 6.83 6.28
N VAL A 53 -11.46 5.94 5.28
CA VAL A 53 -10.26 5.14 5.04
C VAL A 53 -9.67 5.49 3.69
N LEU A 54 -8.45 6.01 3.69
CA LEU A 54 -7.67 6.20 2.47
C LEU A 54 -6.96 4.90 2.10
N CYS A 55 -7.19 4.40 0.91
CA CYS A 55 -6.43 3.28 0.33
C CYS A 55 -5.43 3.83 -0.70
N VAL A 56 -4.15 3.59 -0.49
CA VAL A 56 -3.06 3.98 -1.38
C VAL A 56 -2.06 2.83 -1.50
N HIS A 57 -1.17 2.83 -2.52
CA HIS A 57 -0.22 1.73 -2.68
C HIS A 57 1.00 1.88 -1.77
N GLY A 58 1.77 2.95 -1.92
CA GLY A 58 2.96 3.28 -1.13
C GLY A 58 2.59 4.06 0.13
N GLY A 59 2.46 5.36 0.03
CA GLY A 59 2.18 6.20 1.20
C GLY A 59 1.83 7.63 0.84
N LEU A 60 2.27 8.56 1.69
CA LEU A 60 2.01 9.98 1.56
C LEU A 60 3.10 10.71 0.78
N SER A 61 2.83 11.95 0.40
CA SER A 61 3.74 12.84 -0.28
C SER A 61 3.85 14.18 0.48
N PRO A 62 5.04 14.77 0.63
CA PRO A 62 5.18 16.10 1.22
C PRO A 62 4.53 17.20 0.39
N GLU A 63 4.23 16.94 -0.88
CA GLU A 63 3.55 17.89 -1.77
C GLU A 63 2.02 17.80 -1.72
N ILE A 64 1.46 16.79 -1.01
CA ILE A 64 0.02 16.56 -0.91
C ILE A 64 -0.45 16.69 0.53
N CYS A 65 -1.22 17.75 0.81
CA CYS A 65 -1.86 17.97 2.10
C CYS A 65 -3.35 17.57 2.09
N SER A 66 -3.98 17.51 0.92
CA SER A 66 -5.42 17.23 0.83
C SER A 66 -5.76 16.16 -0.22
N LEU A 67 -6.90 15.48 0.01
CA LEU A 67 -7.45 14.50 -0.93
C LEU A 67 -7.79 15.12 -2.29
N ASP A 68 -8.13 16.41 -2.34
CA ASP A 68 -8.43 17.09 -3.59
C ASP A 68 -7.19 17.24 -4.47
N GLN A 69 -6.01 17.43 -3.87
CA GLN A 69 -4.75 17.44 -4.61
C GLN A 69 -4.47 16.07 -5.25
N VAL A 70 -4.80 14.96 -4.57
CA VAL A 70 -4.68 13.61 -5.16
C VAL A 70 -5.56 13.47 -6.41
N ARG A 71 -6.75 14.08 -6.41
CA ARG A 71 -7.69 14.05 -7.56
C ARG A 71 -7.18 14.78 -8.78
N THR A 72 -6.29 15.75 -8.61
CA THR A 72 -5.72 16.54 -9.71
C THR A 72 -4.55 15.85 -10.42
N ILE A 73 -4.02 14.76 -9.87
CA ILE A 73 -2.88 14.05 -10.45
C ILE A 73 -3.26 13.43 -11.79
N THR A 74 -2.52 13.79 -12.83
CA THR A 74 -2.63 13.15 -14.14
C THR A 74 -2.12 11.72 -14.05
N ARG A 75 -3.02 10.73 -14.15
CA ARG A 75 -2.70 9.30 -13.94
C ARG A 75 -2.41 8.51 -15.22
N VAL A 76 -2.84 9.02 -16.38
CA VAL A 76 -2.66 8.35 -17.68
C VAL A 76 -1.23 8.63 -18.18
N GLN A 77 -0.28 8.09 -17.45
CA GLN A 77 1.15 8.22 -17.71
C GLN A 77 1.93 7.13 -17.00
N GLU A 78 3.18 6.96 -17.37
CA GLU A 78 4.13 6.19 -16.56
C GLU A 78 4.37 6.88 -15.22
N VAL A 79 4.62 6.08 -14.15
CA VAL A 79 4.94 6.65 -12.83
C VAL A 79 6.23 7.48 -12.96
N PRO A 80 6.19 8.79 -12.66
CA PRO A 80 7.38 9.64 -12.70
C PRO A 80 8.45 9.15 -11.71
N HIS A 81 9.69 9.62 -11.88
CA HIS A 81 10.77 9.30 -10.96
C HIS A 81 10.71 10.13 -9.65
N GLU A 82 9.95 11.22 -9.64
CA GLU A 82 9.77 12.11 -8.50
C GLU A 82 8.38 12.78 -8.52
N GLY A 83 8.03 13.44 -7.43
CA GLY A 83 6.77 14.18 -7.28
C GLY A 83 5.61 13.34 -6.76
N PRO A 84 4.43 13.97 -6.58
CA PRO A 84 3.30 13.41 -5.84
C PRO A 84 2.85 12.02 -6.31
N PHE A 85 2.83 11.77 -7.60
CA PHE A 85 2.45 10.46 -8.11
C PHE A 85 3.48 9.38 -7.75
N CYS A 86 4.77 9.69 -7.87
CA CYS A 86 5.85 8.81 -7.44
C CYS A 86 5.72 8.51 -5.95
N ASP A 87 5.51 9.51 -5.12
CA ASP A 87 5.46 9.38 -3.67
C ASP A 87 4.29 8.51 -3.21
N LEU A 88 3.10 8.70 -3.76
CA LEU A 88 1.94 7.84 -3.47
C LEU A 88 2.18 6.36 -3.80
N MET A 89 3.13 6.08 -4.69
CA MET A 89 3.49 4.72 -5.11
C MET A 89 4.66 4.13 -4.31
N TRP A 90 5.61 4.97 -3.84
CA TRP A 90 6.90 4.51 -3.32
C TRP A 90 7.17 4.86 -1.85
N SER A 91 6.45 5.83 -1.26
CA SER A 91 6.68 6.23 0.13
C SER A 91 6.30 5.15 1.12
N ASP A 92 7.06 5.08 2.23
CA ASP A 92 6.87 4.12 3.30
C ASP A 92 6.69 4.80 4.66
N PRO A 93 5.78 4.32 5.52
CA PRO A 93 5.73 4.73 6.92
C PRO A 93 6.92 4.13 7.68
N GLU A 94 7.52 4.92 8.57
CA GLU A 94 8.65 4.51 9.39
C GLU A 94 8.52 5.06 10.81
N ASP A 95 9.24 4.47 11.76
CA ASP A 95 9.27 4.91 13.16
C ASP A 95 10.19 6.13 13.31
N ILE A 96 9.75 7.24 12.75
CA ILE A 96 10.36 8.58 12.79
C ILE A 96 9.28 9.62 13.04
N ASP A 97 9.66 10.85 13.39
CA ASP A 97 8.68 11.90 13.67
C ASP A 97 8.04 12.47 12.39
N THR A 98 8.88 12.83 11.41
CA THR A 98 8.46 13.59 10.24
C THR A 98 8.91 12.93 8.93
N TRP A 99 9.42 13.70 7.98
CA TRP A 99 9.86 13.21 6.67
C TRP A 99 11.35 12.86 6.65
N SER A 100 11.71 11.82 5.92
CA SER A 100 13.09 11.46 5.60
C SER A 100 13.20 10.91 4.18
N VAL A 101 14.40 10.93 3.62
CA VAL A 101 14.68 10.41 2.28
C VAL A 101 14.55 8.89 2.27
N SER A 102 13.81 8.36 1.31
CA SER A 102 13.67 6.91 1.16
C SER A 102 14.95 6.26 0.65
N PRO A 103 15.42 5.17 1.27
CA PRO A 103 16.56 4.40 0.78
C PRO A 103 16.27 3.68 -0.55
N ARG A 104 15.02 3.66 -1.00
CA ARG A 104 14.63 3.07 -2.29
C ARG A 104 15.06 3.90 -3.49
N GLY A 105 15.51 5.16 -3.28
CA GLY A 105 15.79 6.09 -4.37
C GLY A 105 14.56 6.73 -5.01
N ALA A 106 13.37 6.47 -4.46
CA ALA A 106 12.09 7.04 -4.89
C ALA A 106 11.15 7.13 -3.69
N GLY A 107 10.27 8.15 -3.66
CA GLY A 107 9.37 8.41 -2.54
C GLY A 107 10.08 8.86 -1.27
N TRP A 108 9.37 8.84 -0.16
CA TRP A 108 9.80 9.33 1.15
C TRP A 108 9.57 8.30 2.24
N LEU A 109 10.32 8.41 3.33
CA LEU A 109 9.92 7.87 4.62
C LEU A 109 9.11 8.93 5.35
N PHE A 110 8.01 8.55 6.01
CA PHE A 110 7.17 9.48 6.77
C PHE A 110 6.78 8.89 8.12
N GLY A 111 6.74 9.76 9.11
CA GLY A 111 6.54 9.41 10.50
C GLY A 111 5.12 9.63 11.02
N ASN A 112 4.97 9.41 12.33
CA ASN A 112 3.70 9.48 13.04
C ASN A 112 3.03 10.84 12.92
N LEU A 113 3.76 11.95 13.10
CA LEU A 113 3.20 13.30 13.03
C LEU A 113 2.60 13.60 11.65
N VAL A 114 3.28 13.16 10.58
CA VAL A 114 2.79 13.33 9.21
C VAL A 114 1.48 12.58 8.99
N THR A 115 1.40 11.34 9.47
CA THR A 115 0.20 10.52 9.33
C THR A 115 -0.98 11.11 10.10
N GLN A 116 -0.75 11.55 11.33
CA GLN A 116 -1.77 12.18 12.18
C GLN A 116 -2.29 13.48 11.57
N GLU A 117 -1.38 14.37 11.14
CA GLU A 117 -1.73 15.63 10.49
C GLU A 117 -2.56 15.40 9.23
N PHE A 118 -2.11 14.48 8.37
CA PHE A 118 -2.83 14.18 7.14
C PHE A 118 -4.23 13.62 7.41
N ASN A 119 -4.36 12.68 8.35
CA ASN A 119 -5.64 12.11 8.74
C ASN A 119 -6.57 13.18 9.34
N HIS A 120 -6.05 14.03 10.20
CA HIS A 120 -6.81 15.13 10.82
C HIS A 120 -7.34 16.11 9.76
N LEU A 121 -6.47 16.62 8.90
CA LEU A 121 -6.82 17.60 7.86
C LEU A 121 -7.86 17.07 6.86
N ASN A 122 -7.85 15.76 6.61
CA ASN A 122 -8.74 15.14 5.63
C ASN A 122 -9.92 14.38 6.25
N GLY A 123 -10.12 14.45 7.57
CA GLY A 123 -11.19 13.74 8.26
C GLY A 123 -11.10 12.23 8.20
N LEU A 124 -9.91 11.68 8.00
CA LEU A 124 -9.67 10.25 7.89
C LEU A 124 -9.48 9.59 9.26
N GLU A 125 -9.87 8.33 9.38
CA GLU A 125 -9.63 7.49 10.55
C GLU A 125 -8.42 6.56 10.34
N LEU A 126 -8.13 6.19 9.09
CA LEU A 126 -7.08 5.22 8.78
C LEU A 126 -6.53 5.42 7.36
N ILE A 127 -5.24 5.20 7.21
CA ILE A 127 -4.61 4.98 5.91
C ILE A 127 -4.32 3.49 5.76
N ALA A 128 -4.87 2.84 4.74
CA ALA A 128 -4.60 1.45 4.40
C ALA A 128 -3.68 1.40 3.17
N ARG A 129 -2.50 0.81 3.32
CA ARG A 129 -1.48 0.75 2.26
C ARG A 129 -0.87 -0.65 2.13
N ALA A 130 0.00 -0.86 1.16
CA ALA A 130 0.67 -2.14 0.91
C ALA A 130 2.20 -1.96 0.85
N HIS A 131 2.86 -2.27 -0.22
CA HIS A 131 4.22 -1.98 -0.66
C HIS A 131 5.37 -2.56 0.20
N GLN A 132 5.30 -2.58 1.53
CA GLN A 132 6.30 -3.20 2.40
C GLN A 132 5.87 -4.62 2.79
N LEU A 133 6.82 -5.56 2.75
CA LEU A 133 6.60 -6.94 3.19
C LEU A 133 6.35 -6.96 4.70
N VAL A 134 5.29 -7.65 5.10
CA VAL A 134 4.98 -7.93 6.51
C VAL A 134 4.81 -9.43 6.70
N GLN A 135 5.54 -10.02 7.64
CA GLN A 135 5.55 -11.47 7.86
C GLN A 135 4.17 -11.99 8.29
N GLU A 136 3.48 -11.23 9.15
CA GLU A 136 2.18 -11.56 9.72
C GLU A 136 1.00 -11.17 8.81
N GLY A 137 1.28 -10.66 7.60
CA GLY A 137 0.29 -10.25 6.62
C GLY A 137 -0.26 -8.84 6.82
N PHE A 138 -0.18 -8.24 8.00
CA PHE A 138 -0.51 -6.84 8.24
C PHE A 138 0.31 -6.26 9.40
N LYS A 139 0.47 -4.92 9.43
CA LYS A 139 1.14 -4.20 10.51
C LYS A 139 0.47 -2.84 10.70
N MET A 140 -0.04 -2.59 11.90
CA MET A 140 -0.49 -1.26 12.33
C MET A 140 0.73 -0.44 12.77
N MET A 141 0.75 0.84 12.45
CA MET A 141 1.79 1.79 12.81
C MET A 141 1.18 3.17 13.13
N HIS A 142 2.00 4.07 13.68
CA HIS A 142 1.63 5.46 13.97
C HIS A 142 0.35 5.56 14.81
N ASP A 143 0.36 4.90 15.99
CA ASP A 143 -0.79 4.84 16.91
C ASP A 143 -2.07 4.37 16.21
N ASP A 144 -1.94 3.33 15.38
CA ASP A 144 -3.01 2.72 14.59
C ASP A 144 -3.67 3.65 13.54
N ASN A 145 -3.00 4.74 13.15
CA ASN A 145 -3.48 5.66 12.11
C ASN A 145 -3.15 5.19 10.69
N ILE A 146 -2.26 4.22 10.55
CA ILE A 146 -1.90 3.61 9.26
C ILE A 146 -1.71 2.10 9.39
N VAL A 147 -2.13 1.36 8.39
CA VAL A 147 -1.94 -0.08 8.31
C VAL A 147 -1.28 -0.49 7.00
N THR A 148 -0.24 -1.31 7.09
CA THR A 148 0.30 -2.04 5.94
C THR A 148 -0.42 -3.38 5.82
N VAL A 149 -1.04 -3.64 4.66
CA VAL A 149 -1.76 -4.88 4.34
C VAL A 149 -1.00 -5.60 3.24
N TRP A 150 -0.47 -6.77 3.54
CA TRP A 150 0.28 -7.56 2.58
C TRP A 150 -0.54 -8.75 2.08
N SER A 151 -0.79 -8.83 0.78
CA SER A 151 -1.71 -9.81 0.19
C SER A 151 -1.05 -10.85 -0.74
N ALA A 152 0.30 -10.96 -0.71
CA ALA A 152 1.05 -11.95 -1.48
C ALA A 152 1.75 -12.96 -0.54
N PRO A 153 1.15 -14.15 -0.27
CA PRO A 153 1.73 -15.11 0.66
C PRO A 153 2.98 -15.74 0.05
N ASN A 154 3.97 -16.09 0.89
CA ASN A 154 5.27 -16.61 0.49
C ASN A 154 5.88 -15.82 -0.67
N TYR A 155 6.05 -14.51 -0.47
CA TYR A 155 6.51 -13.59 -1.49
C TYR A 155 7.82 -14.06 -2.12
N CYS A 156 7.92 -13.93 -3.44
CA CYS A 156 9.04 -14.47 -4.25
C CYS A 156 9.28 -15.97 -4.02
N TYR A 157 8.29 -16.70 -3.49
CA TYR A 157 8.36 -18.13 -3.17
C TYR A 157 9.43 -18.51 -2.13
N ARG A 158 9.89 -17.55 -1.33
CA ARG A 158 10.99 -17.75 -0.37
C ARG A 158 10.84 -16.96 0.94
N CYS A 159 9.98 -15.94 1.00
CA CYS A 159 9.89 -15.10 2.19
C CYS A 159 9.15 -15.74 3.36
N GLY A 160 8.36 -16.81 3.11
CA GLY A 160 7.65 -17.55 4.15
C GLY A 160 6.58 -16.75 4.89
N ASN A 161 6.23 -15.56 4.39
CA ASN A 161 5.22 -14.70 4.99
C ASN A 161 3.81 -15.21 4.68
N VAL A 162 2.88 -14.94 5.58
CA VAL A 162 1.44 -15.07 5.33
C VAL A 162 0.92 -13.83 4.60
N ALA A 163 -0.31 -13.88 4.14
CA ALA A 163 -0.98 -12.76 3.52
C ALA A 163 -2.26 -12.40 4.29
N SER A 164 -2.77 -11.20 4.07
CA SER A 164 -4.02 -10.77 4.68
C SER A 164 -4.95 -10.05 3.71
N VAL A 165 -6.23 -10.06 4.08
CA VAL A 165 -7.28 -9.21 3.53
C VAL A 165 -7.84 -8.38 4.65
N PHE A 166 -7.81 -7.07 4.51
CA PHE A 166 -8.43 -6.13 5.42
C PHE A 166 -9.92 -6.00 5.10
N GLN A 167 -10.77 -6.29 6.08
CA GLN A 167 -12.22 -6.19 5.99
C GLN A 167 -12.67 -4.92 6.70
N VAL A 168 -13.12 -3.94 5.93
CA VAL A 168 -13.59 -2.63 6.41
C VAL A 168 -15.09 -2.64 6.71
N GLY A 169 -15.74 -3.82 6.69
CA GLY A 169 -17.17 -3.98 6.92
C GLY A 169 -17.67 -3.26 8.18
N ASP A 170 -18.94 -2.94 8.22
CA ASP A 170 -19.66 -2.32 9.36
C ASP A 170 -19.22 -0.87 9.72
N LEU A 171 -18.41 -0.20 8.91
CA LEU A 171 -18.14 1.24 9.10
C LEU A 171 -19.43 2.07 8.94
N LEU A 172 -20.34 1.64 8.08
CA LEU A 172 -21.63 2.32 7.86
C LEU A 172 -22.52 2.27 9.09
N ASP A 173 -22.47 1.19 9.86
CA ASP A 173 -23.31 0.97 11.05
C ASP A 173 -22.72 1.60 12.33
N THR A 174 -21.49 2.11 12.27
CA THR A 174 -20.81 2.70 13.41
C THR A 174 -20.59 4.20 13.16
N PRO A 175 -21.08 5.10 14.04
CA PRO A 175 -20.88 6.54 13.86
C PRO A 175 -19.39 6.89 13.76
N ALA A 176 -19.06 7.91 12.95
CA ALA A 176 -17.71 8.44 12.89
C ALA A 176 -17.25 8.85 14.29
N ARG A 177 -15.95 8.71 14.58
CA ARG A 177 -15.37 9.13 15.84
C ARG A 177 -15.66 10.62 16.07
N PRO A 178 -16.21 11.05 17.22
CA PRO A 178 -16.46 12.47 17.51
C PRO A 178 -15.17 13.29 17.41
N GLU A 179 -15.25 14.50 16.88
CA GLU A 179 -14.08 15.40 16.79
C GLU A 179 -13.45 15.67 18.17
N ALA A 180 -14.26 15.75 19.22
CA ALA A 180 -13.80 15.93 20.59
C ALA A 180 -12.83 14.84 21.09
N ASP A 181 -12.94 13.60 20.56
CA ASP A 181 -12.02 12.51 20.93
C ASP A 181 -10.72 12.54 20.08
N ARG A 182 -10.67 13.39 19.07
CA ARG A 182 -9.45 13.60 18.26
C ARG A 182 -8.54 14.67 18.87
N GLU A 183 -9.11 15.63 19.61
CA GLU A 183 -8.38 16.74 20.27
C GLU A 183 -7.88 16.39 21.69
N ALA A 184 -8.43 15.35 22.32
CA ALA A 184 -8.15 15.01 23.73
C ALA A 184 -6.83 14.23 23.96
N GLN A 185 -5.91 14.19 22.99
CA GLN A 185 -4.64 13.45 23.09
C GLN A 185 -3.51 14.19 23.82
N ASP A 186 -3.76 15.40 24.38
CA ASP A 186 -2.71 16.21 24.99
C ASP A 186 -2.86 16.30 26.51
N ASP A 187 -2.64 15.38 27.32
CA ASP A 187 -2.43 15.42 28.77
C ASP A 187 -3.05 14.25 29.55
N THR A 188 -2.50 13.02 29.43
CA THR A 188 -2.45 12.13 30.61
C THR A 188 -1.39 11.05 30.44
N GLN A 189 -0.49 10.95 31.43
CA GLN A 189 0.45 9.84 31.64
C GLN A 189 -0.32 8.55 31.95
N GLY A 190 -0.73 7.84 30.91
CA GLY A 190 -1.29 6.50 30.96
C GLY A 190 -0.84 5.75 29.72
N GLU A 191 -0.60 4.43 29.83
CA GLU A 191 -0.26 3.60 28.69
C GLU A 191 -1.22 3.90 27.51
N PRO A 192 -0.71 4.10 26.29
CA PRO A 192 -1.54 4.43 25.14
C PRO A 192 -2.49 3.27 24.88
N LYS A 193 -3.74 3.41 25.27
CA LYS A 193 -4.78 2.49 24.85
C LYS A 193 -4.98 2.72 23.37
N SER A 194 -4.66 1.71 22.54
CA SER A 194 -5.04 1.70 21.12
C SER A 194 -6.51 2.11 20.99
N HIS A 195 -6.73 3.26 20.37
CA HIS A 195 -8.06 3.82 20.17
C HIS A 195 -8.56 3.54 18.76
N SER A 196 -7.83 2.67 18.03
CA SER A 196 -8.22 2.27 16.68
C SER A 196 -9.51 1.45 16.73
N ARG A 197 -10.43 1.81 15.86
CA ARG A 197 -11.64 1.03 15.58
C ARG A 197 -11.30 -0.30 14.91
N PHE A 198 -10.14 -0.38 14.29
CA PHE A 198 -9.65 -1.53 13.55
C PHE A 198 -8.66 -2.32 14.41
N GLY A 199 -8.86 -3.63 14.45
CA GLY A 199 -8.02 -4.55 15.20
C GLY A 199 -7.77 -5.84 14.44
N PRO A 200 -7.10 -6.82 15.04
CA PRO A 200 -6.80 -8.11 14.39
C PRO A 200 -8.01 -8.83 13.81
N SER A 201 -9.22 -8.64 14.39
CA SER A 201 -10.47 -9.23 13.90
C SER A 201 -10.91 -8.72 12.52
N ASN A 202 -10.40 -7.57 12.09
CA ASN A 202 -10.67 -7.02 10.75
C ASN A 202 -9.80 -7.65 9.66
N PHE A 203 -8.86 -8.52 10.02
CA PHE A 203 -7.94 -9.13 9.05
C PHE A 203 -8.20 -10.61 8.91
N LYS A 204 -8.42 -11.03 7.67
CA LYS A 204 -8.45 -12.45 7.31
C LYS A 204 -7.07 -12.86 6.82
N ILE A 205 -6.39 -13.69 7.61
CA ILE A 205 -5.04 -14.21 7.31
C ILE A 205 -5.15 -15.48 6.46
N PHE A 206 -4.25 -15.67 5.53
CA PHE A 206 -4.16 -16.91 4.74
C PHE A 206 -2.72 -17.21 4.31
N ASP A 207 -2.44 -18.50 4.20
CA ASP A 207 -1.16 -19.06 3.80
C ASP A 207 -1.03 -19.19 2.28
N ALA A 208 0.18 -19.46 1.83
CA ALA A 208 0.43 -19.85 0.45
C ALA A 208 -0.12 -21.23 0.16
N VAL A 209 -0.67 -21.42 -1.03
CA VAL A 209 -1.00 -22.77 -1.52
C VAL A 209 0.27 -23.60 -1.60
N PRO A 210 0.27 -24.87 -1.09
CA PRO A 210 1.42 -25.77 -1.16
C PRO A 210 1.95 -25.92 -2.59
N ASP A 211 3.27 -26.04 -2.74
CA ASP A 211 3.92 -26.13 -4.06
C ASP A 211 3.41 -27.33 -4.89
N GLN A 212 2.99 -28.41 -4.22
CA GLN A 212 2.43 -29.61 -4.87
C GLN A 212 1.10 -29.36 -5.58
N ASP A 213 0.32 -28.37 -5.10
CA ASP A 213 -0.99 -28.02 -5.65
C ASP A 213 -0.89 -26.89 -6.68
N ARG A 214 0.32 -26.39 -6.93
CA ARG A 214 0.57 -25.35 -7.92
C ARG A 214 0.96 -26.00 -9.24
N MET A 215 0.11 -25.93 -10.23
CA MET A 215 0.48 -26.24 -11.62
C MET A 215 1.39 -25.12 -12.17
N LEU A 216 2.58 -24.95 -11.62
CA LEU A 216 3.55 -23.97 -12.09
C LEU A 216 4.56 -24.66 -13.02
N PRO A 217 4.93 -24.06 -14.18
CA PRO A 217 6.08 -24.52 -14.95
C PRO A 217 7.35 -24.43 -14.11
N ALA A 218 8.35 -25.26 -14.43
CA ALA A 218 9.63 -25.32 -13.73
C ALA A 218 10.24 -23.93 -13.55
N ARG A 219 10.64 -23.61 -12.31
CA ARG A 219 11.14 -22.27 -11.92
C ARG A 219 12.37 -21.85 -12.72
N ASN A 220 12.31 -20.67 -13.33
CA ASN A 220 13.52 -19.87 -13.52
C ASN A 220 13.91 -19.29 -12.16
N PRO A 221 15.19 -19.31 -11.76
CA PRO A 221 15.63 -18.68 -10.53
C PRO A 221 15.24 -17.20 -10.56
N ALA A 222 14.40 -16.78 -9.59
CA ALA A 222 13.98 -15.41 -9.46
C ALA A 222 15.23 -14.53 -9.33
N SER A 223 15.31 -13.49 -10.16
CA SER A 223 16.40 -12.51 -10.08
C SER A 223 16.48 -11.89 -8.69
N GLN A 224 17.71 -11.59 -8.22
CA GLN A 224 18.05 -11.14 -6.86
C GLN A 224 17.54 -9.73 -6.49
N TYR A 225 16.60 -9.15 -7.21
CA TYR A 225 16.26 -7.71 -7.18
C TYR A 225 15.09 -7.32 -6.26
N PHE A 226 14.71 -8.18 -5.27
CA PHE A 226 13.55 -7.90 -4.41
C PHE A 226 13.91 -8.03 -2.93
N LEU A 227 14.78 -7.17 -2.44
CA LEU A 227 14.90 -6.87 -1.01
C LEU A 227 15.03 -5.37 -0.83
#